data_b320d87eb282b97986363c68970b24f9
#
_entry.id   b320d87eb282b97986363c68970b24f9
#
_cell.length_a   1.000
_cell.length_b   1.000
_cell.length_c   1.000
_cell.angle_alpha   90.00
_cell.angle_beta   90.00
_cell.angle_gamma   90.00
#
_symmetry.space_group_name_H-M   'P 1'
#
loop_
_entity.id
_entity.type
_entity.pdbx_description
1 polymer ?
#
loop_
_entity_poly.entity_id
_entity_poly.type
_entity_poly.pdbx_seq_one_letter_code
_entity_poly.pdbx_strand_id
1 'polypeptide(L)'
;MSHQPTTENDNRYWIGFDLGGTKMLATVFNSQFKKVGRARKKTKGRDGMKAGLLRINTVIQEALNDADVSADQVGGLGIGCPGPLDLAKRQIRTAPNLGWDDVPVADSIEKEFKFPVAIANDVDAGVFGEYKFGAGQNARCVFGIFPGTGIGGGCVYEGRLFRGA
;
A
#
# COMPACT_ATOMS: atom_id res chain seq x y z
N MET A 1 -21.74 -12.70 -3.07
CA MET A 1 -22.23 -11.62 -2.20
C MET A 1 -21.26 -10.47 -2.33
N SER A 2 -21.68 -9.40 -2.97
CA SER A 2 -20.90 -8.19 -3.21
C SER A 2 -20.73 -7.45 -1.88
N HIS A 3 -19.52 -7.43 -1.34
CA HIS A 3 -19.19 -6.49 -0.27
C HIS A 3 -19.05 -5.10 -0.93
N GLN A 4 -20.15 -4.40 -1.02
CA GLN A 4 -20.11 -2.96 -1.16
C GLN A 4 -19.67 -2.40 0.20
N PRO A 5 -18.75 -1.43 0.24
CA PRO A 5 -18.51 -0.67 1.45
C PRO A 5 -19.76 0.19 1.68
N THR A 6 -20.65 -0.31 2.54
CA THR A 6 -21.79 0.46 3.00
C THR A 6 -21.41 1.10 4.31
N THR A 7 -21.22 2.42 4.31
CA THR A 7 -21.82 3.23 5.37
C THR A 7 -21.92 4.65 4.85
N GLU A 8 -23.12 5.14 4.71
CA GLU A 8 -23.46 6.53 4.35
C GLU A 8 -22.91 7.59 5.35
N ASN A 9 -22.14 7.18 6.36
CA ASN A 9 -21.56 8.04 7.41
C ASN A 9 -20.10 7.71 7.77
N ASP A 10 -19.34 7.02 6.93
CA ASP A 10 -17.91 6.82 7.20
C ASP A 10 -17.11 8.04 6.72
N ASN A 11 -16.81 8.97 7.62
CA ASN A 11 -16.01 10.16 7.32
C ASN A 11 -14.50 9.94 7.46
N ARG A 12 -14.06 8.68 7.62
CA ARG A 12 -12.64 8.37 7.77
C ARG A 12 -11.87 8.57 6.47
N TYR A 13 -10.61 8.86 6.64
CA TYR A 13 -9.64 8.91 5.55
C TYR A 13 -8.89 7.59 5.44
N TRP A 14 -8.36 7.31 4.26
CA TRP A 14 -7.62 6.11 3.96
C TRP A 14 -6.30 6.48 3.31
N ILE A 15 -5.24 5.75 3.62
CA ILE A 15 -3.93 6.01 3.03
C ILE A 15 -3.53 4.83 2.14
N GLY A 16 -3.18 5.14 0.88
CA GLY A 16 -2.46 4.24 0.00
C GLY A 16 -0.98 4.60 -0.02
N PHE A 17 -0.11 3.62 0.26
CA PHE A 17 1.33 3.83 0.23
C PHE A 17 1.98 2.89 -0.78
N ASP A 18 2.76 3.44 -1.69
CA ASP A 18 3.58 2.70 -2.66
C ASP A 18 5.06 2.79 -2.24
N LEU A 19 5.61 1.65 -1.82
CA LEU A 19 7.02 1.50 -1.47
C LEU A 19 7.81 0.98 -2.66
N GLY A 20 8.17 1.87 -3.59
CA GLY A 20 9.03 1.50 -4.70
C GLY A 20 10.52 1.50 -4.35
N GLY A 21 11.31 0.76 -5.12
CA GLY A 21 12.78 0.69 -4.93
C GLY A 21 13.51 2.03 -5.07
N THR A 22 12.97 2.95 -5.85
CA THR A 22 13.59 4.28 -6.12
C THR A 22 12.85 5.41 -5.41
N LYS A 23 11.53 5.34 -5.36
CA LYS A 23 10.64 6.37 -4.83
C LYS A 23 9.54 5.72 -4.01
N MET A 24 9.08 6.43 -3.00
CA MET A 24 7.91 6.09 -2.21
C MET A 24 6.87 7.19 -2.31
N LEU A 25 5.61 6.81 -2.30
CA LEU A 25 4.48 7.71 -2.45
C LEU A 25 3.41 7.35 -1.42
N ALA A 26 2.96 8.32 -0.63
CA ALA A 26 1.73 8.24 0.14
C ALA A 26 0.65 9.09 -0.50
N THR A 27 -0.57 8.59 -0.52
CA THR A 27 -1.75 9.32 -1.00
C THR A 27 -2.87 9.16 0.01
N VAL A 28 -3.46 10.27 0.43
CA VAL A 28 -4.61 10.29 1.32
C VAL A 28 -5.89 10.41 0.50
N PHE A 29 -6.87 9.59 0.83
CA PHE A 29 -8.18 9.53 0.20
C PHE A 29 -9.26 9.79 1.24
N ASN A 30 -10.32 10.47 0.85
CA ASN A 30 -11.54 10.56 1.66
C ASN A 30 -12.38 9.28 1.55
N SER A 31 -13.51 9.22 2.26
CA SER A 31 -14.44 8.08 2.25
C SER A 31 -15.02 7.73 0.87
N GLN A 32 -14.97 8.66 -0.09
CA GLN A 32 -15.39 8.46 -1.48
C GLN A 32 -14.22 8.06 -2.40
N PHE A 33 -13.07 7.70 -1.84
CA PHE A 33 -11.83 7.40 -2.56
C PHE A 33 -11.34 8.53 -3.47
N LYS A 34 -11.69 9.78 -3.19
CA LYS A 34 -11.11 10.94 -3.85
C LYS A 34 -9.81 11.30 -3.15
N LYS A 35 -8.77 11.52 -3.94
CA LYS A 35 -7.48 11.98 -3.45
C LYS A 35 -7.61 13.39 -2.86
N VAL A 36 -7.15 13.55 -1.60
CA VAL A 36 -7.17 14.83 -0.88
C VAL A 36 -5.77 15.32 -0.49
N GLY A 37 -4.76 14.44 -0.45
CA GLY A 37 -3.38 14.83 -0.20
C GLY A 37 -2.39 13.77 -0.67
N ARG A 38 -1.12 14.16 -0.81
CA ARG A 38 -0.05 13.26 -1.20
C ARG A 38 1.32 13.76 -0.78
N ALA A 39 2.26 12.84 -0.59
CA ALA A 39 3.67 13.16 -0.46
C ALA A 39 4.52 12.11 -1.18
N ARG A 40 5.69 12.51 -1.67
CA ARG A 40 6.60 11.64 -2.42
C ARG A 40 8.05 11.95 -2.08
N LYS A 41 8.83 10.91 -1.81
CA LYS A 41 10.28 11.03 -1.60
C LYS A 41 11.06 9.94 -2.34
N LYS A 42 12.38 10.14 -2.46
CA LYS A 42 13.31 9.08 -2.89
C LYS A 42 13.42 8.05 -1.77
N THR A 43 13.37 6.76 -2.13
CA THR A 43 13.41 5.66 -1.16
C THR A 43 14.75 5.57 -0.45
N LYS A 44 15.88 5.71 -1.19
CA LYS A 44 17.24 5.59 -0.66
C LYS A 44 17.41 4.33 0.20
N GLY A 45 17.00 3.17 -0.31
CA GLY A 45 16.97 1.91 0.43
C GLY A 45 18.30 1.51 1.05
N ARG A 46 19.41 1.87 0.40
CA ARG A 46 20.78 1.59 0.85
C ARG A 46 21.19 2.32 2.15
N ASP A 47 20.40 3.29 2.61
CA ASP A 47 20.64 3.96 3.90
C ASP A 47 20.31 3.03 5.10
N GLY A 48 19.81 1.82 4.83
CA GLY A 48 19.44 0.80 5.81
C GLY A 48 17.98 0.87 6.27
N MET A 49 17.55 -0.20 6.92
CA MET A 49 16.17 -0.42 7.36
C MET A 49 15.64 0.71 8.25
N LYS A 50 16.39 1.09 9.29
CA LYS A 50 15.94 2.13 10.25
C LYS A 50 15.68 3.48 9.56
N ALA A 51 16.59 3.91 8.69
CA ALA A 51 16.43 5.15 7.93
C ALA A 51 15.26 5.06 6.94
N GLY A 52 15.05 3.88 6.35
CA GLY A 52 13.94 3.62 5.46
C GLY A 52 12.59 3.69 6.17
N LEU A 53 12.43 3.05 7.32
CA LEU A 53 11.20 3.10 8.13
C LEU A 53 10.89 4.52 8.61
N LEU A 54 11.90 5.26 9.08
CA LEU A 54 11.71 6.66 9.45
C LEU A 54 11.26 7.51 8.26
N ARG A 55 11.79 7.23 7.07
CA ARG A 55 11.40 7.94 5.84
C ARG A 55 9.97 7.61 5.41
N ILE A 56 9.53 6.35 5.59
CA ILE A 56 8.12 5.96 5.38
C ILE A 56 7.22 6.81 6.28
N ASN A 57 7.51 6.87 7.58
CA ASN A 57 6.74 7.66 8.54
C ASN A 57 6.73 9.16 8.16
N THR A 58 7.88 9.69 7.72
CA THR A 58 7.95 11.08 7.25
C THR A 58 7.04 11.32 6.03
N VAL A 59 7.01 10.40 5.06
CA VAL A 59 6.18 10.55 3.86
C VAL A 59 4.69 10.44 4.20
N ILE A 60 4.32 9.56 5.13
CA ILE A 60 2.94 9.46 5.62
C ILE A 60 2.53 10.78 6.29
N GLN A 61 3.35 11.30 7.21
CA GLN A 61 3.05 12.55 7.91
C GLN A 61 2.92 13.73 6.96
N GLU A 62 3.80 13.85 5.97
CA GLU A 62 3.73 14.90 4.96
C GLU A 62 2.46 14.79 4.10
N ALA A 63 2.02 13.56 3.77
CA ALA A 63 0.79 13.37 3.03
C ALA A 63 -0.45 13.75 3.87
N LEU A 64 -0.44 13.45 5.17
CA LEU A 64 -1.48 13.88 6.11
C LEU A 64 -1.53 15.39 6.23
N ASN A 65 -0.37 16.05 6.35
CA ASN A 65 -0.27 17.51 6.40
C ASN A 65 -0.77 18.17 5.10
N ASP A 66 -0.45 17.59 3.93
CA ASP A 66 -0.93 18.08 2.62
C ASP A 66 -2.45 17.95 2.49
N ALA A 67 -3.05 16.96 3.18
CA ALA A 67 -4.49 16.73 3.21
C ALA A 67 -5.22 17.54 4.29
N ASP A 68 -4.52 18.20 5.21
CA ASP A 68 -5.05 18.79 6.44
C ASP A 68 -5.85 17.76 7.29
N VAL A 69 -5.29 16.53 7.42
CA VAL A 69 -5.90 15.39 8.10
C VAL A 69 -5.02 14.94 9.26
N SER A 70 -5.61 14.73 10.43
CA SER A 70 -4.91 14.16 11.58
C SER A 70 -4.98 12.62 11.58
N ALA A 71 -4.01 11.96 12.24
CA ALA A 71 -3.89 10.51 12.22
C ALA A 71 -5.09 9.77 12.84
N ASP A 72 -5.77 10.36 13.80
CA ASP A 72 -6.98 9.83 14.45
C ASP A 72 -8.20 9.78 13.51
N GLN A 73 -8.20 10.57 12.45
CA GLN A 73 -9.23 10.54 11.41
C GLN A 73 -8.99 9.44 10.36
N VAL A 74 -7.85 8.74 10.41
CA VAL A 74 -7.48 7.71 9.44
C VAL A 74 -8.06 6.36 9.85
N GLY A 75 -8.84 5.74 8.96
CA GLY A 75 -9.40 4.41 9.15
C GLY A 75 -8.39 3.27 8.93
N GLY A 76 -7.32 3.52 8.18
CA GLY A 76 -6.25 2.57 7.93
C GLY A 76 -5.35 2.94 6.75
N LEU A 77 -4.26 2.19 6.63
CA LEU A 77 -3.28 2.33 5.55
C LEU A 77 -3.08 1.00 4.84
N GLY A 78 -3.10 1.02 3.52
CA GLY A 78 -2.64 -0.07 2.66
C GLY A 78 -1.28 0.25 2.07
N ILE A 79 -0.30 -0.63 2.26
CA ILE A 79 1.03 -0.46 1.68
C ILE A 79 1.35 -1.56 0.67
N GLY A 80 1.66 -1.15 -0.58
CA GLY A 80 2.28 -1.99 -1.59
C GLY A 80 3.79 -2.06 -1.38
N CYS A 81 4.33 -3.26 -1.25
CA CYS A 81 5.74 -3.50 -0.95
C CYS A 81 6.40 -4.35 -2.04
N PRO A 82 7.68 -4.10 -2.38
CA PRO A 82 8.45 -4.95 -3.26
C PRO A 82 8.86 -6.26 -2.55
N GLY A 83 9.13 -7.29 -3.35
CA GLY A 83 9.69 -8.57 -2.93
C GLY A 83 8.70 -9.54 -2.30
N PRO A 84 9.17 -10.73 -1.90
CA PRO A 84 8.35 -11.66 -1.15
C PRO A 84 8.01 -11.11 0.24
N LEU A 85 6.74 -11.27 0.61
CA LEU A 85 6.20 -10.83 1.90
C LEU A 85 5.85 -12.03 2.79
N ASP A 86 6.01 -11.87 4.09
CA ASP A 86 5.35 -12.71 5.09
C ASP A 86 4.07 -12.01 5.53
N LEU A 87 2.95 -12.42 4.94
CA LEU A 87 1.66 -11.78 5.21
C LEU A 87 1.14 -12.10 6.62
N ALA A 88 1.51 -13.24 7.19
CA ALA A 88 1.12 -13.60 8.56
C ALA A 88 1.82 -12.68 9.59
N LYS A 89 3.08 -12.38 9.36
CA LYS A 89 3.88 -11.46 10.18
C LYS A 89 3.78 -10.00 9.71
N ARG A 90 3.09 -9.75 8.61
CA ARG A 90 2.94 -8.43 8.00
C ARG A 90 4.26 -7.68 7.75
N GLN A 91 5.26 -8.43 7.22
CA GLN A 91 6.62 -7.97 7.03
C GLN A 91 7.14 -8.24 5.61
N ILE A 92 8.13 -7.46 5.19
CA ILE A 92 8.92 -7.73 3.99
C ILE A 92 9.95 -8.80 4.36
N ARG A 93 9.92 -9.98 3.69
CA ARG A 93 10.92 -11.03 3.92
C ARG A 93 12.27 -10.65 3.36
N THR A 94 12.27 -10.24 2.10
CA THR A 94 13.47 -9.70 1.46
C THR A 94 13.09 -8.74 0.35
N ALA A 95 13.81 -7.64 0.24
CA ALA A 95 13.70 -6.67 -0.83
C ALA A 95 15.12 -6.27 -1.29
N PRO A 96 15.73 -7.03 -2.20
CA PRO A 96 17.12 -6.83 -2.61
C PRO A 96 17.39 -5.41 -3.13
N ASN A 97 16.41 -4.81 -3.82
CA ASN A 97 16.51 -3.45 -4.34
C ASN A 97 16.62 -2.38 -3.23
N LEU A 98 16.21 -2.74 -2.00
CA LEU A 98 16.27 -1.89 -0.82
C LEU A 98 17.41 -2.31 0.13
N GLY A 99 17.93 -3.52 -0.02
CA GLY A 99 18.85 -4.13 0.94
C GLY A 99 18.15 -4.43 2.28
N TRP A 100 16.87 -4.84 2.23
CA TRP A 100 16.06 -5.08 3.41
C TRP A 100 15.72 -6.56 3.54
N ASP A 101 15.87 -7.08 4.76
CA ASP A 101 15.49 -8.44 5.13
C ASP A 101 14.71 -8.40 6.45
N ASP A 102 13.63 -9.19 6.51
CA ASP A 102 12.75 -9.37 7.68
C ASP A 102 12.28 -8.04 8.32
N VAL A 103 11.80 -7.11 7.48
CA VAL A 103 11.40 -5.76 7.94
C VAL A 103 9.93 -5.74 8.36
N PRO A 104 9.62 -5.48 9.65
CA PRO A 104 8.26 -5.43 10.18
C PRO A 104 7.59 -4.08 9.85
N VAL A 105 7.32 -3.84 8.55
CA VAL A 105 6.87 -2.53 8.06
C VAL A 105 5.52 -2.13 8.62
N ALA A 106 4.57 -3.06 8.74
CA ALA A 106 3.23 -2.75 9.26
C ALA A 106 3.29 -2.37 10.73
N ASP A 107 3.98 -3.16 11.55
CA ASP A 107 4.08 -2.89 12.99
C ASP A 107 4.81 -1.57 13.28
N SER A 108 5.81 -1.22 12.45
CA SER A 108 6.50 0.06 12.57
C SER A 108 5.58 1.25 12.34
N ILE A 109 4.72 1.18 11.32
CA ILE A 109 3.76 2.26 11.00
C ILE A 109 2.65 2.31 12.07
N GLU A 110 2.09 1.16 12.46
CA GLU A 110 1.04 1.09 13.51
C GLU A 110 1.53 1.61 14.86
N LYS A 111 2.80 1.35 15.19
CA LYS A 111 3.41 1.88 16.42
C LYS A 111 3.44 3.41 16.43
N GLU A 112 3.73 4.02 15.28
CA GLU A 112 3.83 5.48 15.14
C GLU A 112 2.46 6.15 15.09
N PHE A 113 1.58 5.68 14.20
CA PHE A 113 0.35 6.39 13.84
C PHE A 113 -0.91 5.86 14.52
N LYS A 114 -0.89 4.65 15.11
CA LYS A 114 -2.00 4.00 15.83
C LYS A 114 -3.21 3.61 14.97
N PHE A 115 -3.14 3.69 13.66
CA PHE A 115 -4.17 3.15 12.77
C PHE A 115 -3.75 1.79 12.17
N PRO A 116 -4.69 0.92 11.77
CA PRO A 116 -4.38 -0.41 11.22
C PRO A 116 -3.68 -0.31 9.86
N VAL A 117 -2.73 -1.23 9.63
CA VAL A 117 -1.95 -1.30 8.40
C VAL A 117 -2.11 -2.67 7.73
N ALA A 118 -2.48 -2.67 6.46
CA ALA A 118 -2.48 -3.86 5.60
C ALA A 118 -1.29 -3.80 4.63
N ILE A 119 -0.64 -4.95 4.40
CA ILE A 119 0.45 -5.05 3.41
C ILE A 119 0.02 -5.93 2.24
N ALA A 120 0.51 -5.59 1.06
CA ALA A 120 0.38 -6.40 -0.15
C ALA A 120 1.66 -6.29 -0.98
N ASN A 121 1.89 -7.26 -1.85
CA ASN A 121 2.88 -7.07 -2.91
C ASN A 121 2.43 -5.92 -3.82
N ASP A 122 3.37 -5.13 -4.34
CA ASP A 122 3.10 -3.96 -5.17
C ASP A 122 2.32 -4.30 -6.44
N VAL A 123 2.66 -5.41 -7.10
CA VAL A 123 1.95 -5.90 -8.30
C VAL A 123 0.54 -6.39 -7.94
N ASP A 124 0.38 -7.17 -6.87
CA ASP A 124 -0.91 -7.61 -6.37
C ASP A 124 -1.83 -6.42 -6.06
N ALA A 125 -1.29 -5.41 -5.38
CA ALA A 125 -2.03 -4.18 -5.06
C ALA A 125 -2.44 -3.43 -6.33
N GLY A 126 -1.54 -3.36 -7.33
CA GLY A 126 -1.83 -2.73 -8.62
C GLY A 126 -2.93 -3.44 -9.39
N VAL A 127 -2.87 -4.78 -9.52
CA VAL A 127 -3.91 -5.57 -10.20
C VAL A 127 -5.25 -5.45 -9.47
N PHE A 128 -5.23 -5.48 -8.14
CA PHE A 128 -6.45 -5.30 -7.35
C PHE A 128 -7.05 -3.90 -7.51
N GLY A 129 -6.20 -2.88 -7.61
CA GLY A 129 -6.61 -1.51 -7.92
C GLY A 129 -7.29 -1.40 -9.28
N GLU A 130 -6.72 -2.00 -10.32
CA GLU A 130 -7.32 -2.07 -11.66
C GLU A 130 -8.66 -2.84 -11.67
N TYR A 131 -8.75 -3.92 -10.90
CA TYR A 131 -10.00 -4.65 -10.72
C TYR A 131 -11.10 -3.79 -10.07
N LYS A 132 -10.75 -3.00 -9.05
CA LYS A 132 -11.73 -2.22 -8.28
C LYS A 132 -12.10 -0.90 -8.95
N PHE A 133 -11.15 -0.19 -9.53
CA PHE A 133 -11.29 1.21 -9.94
C PHE A 133 -10.88 1.47 -11.40
N GLY A 134 -10.23 0.53 -12.05
CA GLY A 134 -9.64 0.69 -13.38
C GLY A 134 -10.32 -0.17 -14.46
N ALA A 135 -9.53 -0.62 -15.42
CA ALA A 135 -9.96 -1.35 -16.61
C ALA A 135 -10.57 -2.73 -16.29
N GLY A 136 -10.32 -3.28 -15.11
CA GLY A 136 -10.84 -4.57 -14.67
C GLY A 136 -12.20 -4.53 -14.00
N GLN A 137 -12.88 -3.37 -13.93
CA GLN A 137 -14.21 -3.28 -13.30
C GLN A 137 -15.21 -4.22 -13.98
N ASN A 138 -16.00 -4.89 -13.14
CA ASN A 138 -17.03 -5.86 -13.56
C ASN A 138 -16.49 -7.14 -14.24
N ALA A 139 -15.18 -7.31 -14.38
CA ALA A 139 -14.60 -8.54 -14.89
C ALA A 139 -14.64 -9.63 -13.80
N ARG A 140 -14.94 -10.88 -14.18
CA ARG A 140 -14.86 -12.02 -13.27
C ARG A 140 -13.41 -12.38 -12.92
N CYS A 141 -12.51 -12.18 -13.90
CA CYS A 141 -11.08 -12.47 -13.78
C CYS A 141 -10.28 -11.34 -14.40
N VAL A 142 -9.29 -10.84 -13.68
CA VAL A 142 -8.31 -9.85 -14.17
C VAL A 142 -6.92 -10.41 -13.95
N PHE A 143 -6.15 -10.48 -15.03
CA PHE A 143 -4.73 -10.79 -14.99
C PHE A 143 -3.93 -9.55 -15.39
N GLY A 144 -3.09 -9.05 -14.48
CA GLY A 144 -2.23 -7.89 -14.70
C GLY A 144 -0.79 -8.31 -14.93
N ILE A 145 -0.12 -7.65 -15.88
CA ILE A 145 1.31 -7.79 -16.14
C ILE A 145 1.96 -6.43 -15.96
N PHE A 146 2.98 -6.36 -15.14
CA PHE A 146 3.71 -5.13 -14.82
C PHE A 146 5.17 -5.26 -15.28
N PRO A 147 5.50 -4.81 -16.51
CA PRO A 147 6.87 -4.76 -16.97
C PRO A 147 7.61 -3.60 -16.28
N GLY A 148 8.77 -3.89 -15.69
CA GLY A 148 9.63 -2.92 -15.02
C GLY A 148 11.08 -3.39 -15.06
N THR A 149 11.83 -3.30 -13.97
CA THR A 149 13.16 -3.91 -13.83
C THR A 149 13.10 -5.43 -14.01
N GLY A 150 11.97 -6.03 -13.64
CA GLY A 150 11.57 -7.40 -13.90
C GLY A 150 10.17 -7.43 -14.51
N ILE A 151 9.57 -8.60 -14.61
CA ILE A 151 8.18 -8.76 -15.00
C ILE A 151 7.43 -9.32 -13.80
N GLY A 152 6.48 -8.56 -13.28
CA GLY A 152 5.55 -9.01 -12.25
C GLY A 152 4.18 -9.33 -12.85
N GLY A 153 3.48 -10.28 -12.27
CA GLY A 153 2.10 -10.61 -12.64
C GLY A 153 1.25 -10.90 -11.41
N GLY A 154 -0.02 -10.56 -11.49
CA GLY A 154 -1.00 -10.84 -10.45
C GLY A 154 -2.35 -11.18 -11.06
N CYS A 155 -3.18 -11.88 -10.32
CA CYS A 155 -4.50 -12.30 -10.75
C CYS A 155 -5.55 -12.01 -9.69
N VAL A 156 -6.67 -11.42 -10.11
CA VAL A 156 -7.87 -11.32 -9.29
C VAL A 156 -8.96 -12.19 -9.93
N TYR A 157 -9.50 -13.12 -9.16
CA TYR A 157 -10.59 -14.00 -9.57
C TYR A 157 -11.75 -13.88 -8.58
N GLU A 158 -12.93 -13.59 -9.08
CA GLU A 158 -14.14 -13.41 -8.27
C GLU A 158 -13.95 -12.46 -7.06
N GLY A 159 -13.23 -11.36 -7.29
CA GLY A 159 -13.01 -10.34 -6.27
C GLY A 159 -11.91 -10.65 -5.26
N ARG A 160 -11.15 -11.71 -5.46
CA ARG A 160 -10.07 -12.12 -4.55
C ARG A 160 -8.74 -12.21 -5.31
N LEU A 161 -7.68 -11.75 -4.68
CA LEU A 161 -6.33 -11.99 -5.18
C LEU A 161 -6.07 -13.51 -5.19
N PHE A 162 -5.75 -14.03 -6.36
CA PHE A 162 -5.35 -15.42 -6.54
C PHE A 162 -3.84 -15.51 -6.33
N ARG A 163 -3.45 -16.12 -5.22
CA ARG A 163 -2.05 -16.34 -4.86
C ARG A 163 -1.71 -17.80 -5.12
N GLY A 164 -0.49 -18.03 -5.57
CA GLY A 164 0.04 -19.38 -5.70
C GLY A 164 0.12 -20.12 -4.35
N ALA A 165 0.45 -21.40 -4.42
CA ALA A 165 0.62 -22.25 -3.27
C ALA A 165 1.90 -21.87 -2.46
#